data_7e5a00dd671b36f91d034f8d34a23c48
#
_entry.id   7e5a00dd671b36f91d034f8d34a23c48
#
_cell.length_a   1.000
_cell.length_b   1.000
_cell.length_c   1.000
_cell.angle_alpha   90.00
_cell.angle_beta   90.00
_cell.angle_gamma   90.00
#
_symmetry.space_group_name_H-M   'P 1'
#
loop_
_entity.id
_entity.type
_entity.pdbx_description
1 polymer ?
#
loop_
_entity_poly.entity_id
_entity_poly.type
_entity_poly.pdbx_seq_one_letter_code
_entity_poly.pdbx_strand_id
1 'polypeptide(L)'
;DSFMFAVALAVAAIPEALSSIVTIVLAFGTQKMSKSNAIVKKLNAVESLGSISVICSDKTGTLTQNKMKVQKLWVDNNIVDSDEATDQSLINKLIQFSVLCNDAIVSGDSNIGDPTEIALVNLGNEHNINEQVTRNAHPRIFELPFDSDRKMMSTVNAYENSKLMITKGAVDTIINKAHKMLTSNGVEI
;
A
#
# COMPACT_ATOMS: atom_id res chain seq x y z
N ASP A 1 -23.39 60.16 -33.84
CA ASP A 1 -23.96 60.20 -32.49
C ASP A 1 -24.69 58.88 -32.13
N SER A 2 -25.46 58.26 -33.05
CA SER A 2 -26.22 57.04 -32.82
C SER A 2 -25.33 55.81 -32.52
N PHE A 3 -24.15 55.73 -33.13
CA PHE A 3 -23.19 54.66 -32.90
C PHE A 3 -22.61 54.70 -31.47
N MET A 4 -22.21 55.87 -31.02
CA MET A 4 -21.68 56.06 -29.65
C MET A 4 -22.77 55.78 -28.59
N PHE A 5 -24.01 56.13 -28.87
CA PHE A 5 -25.13 55.83 -28.00
C PHE A 5 -25.40 54.31 -27.92
N ALA A 6 -25.35 53.61 -29.06
CA ALA A 6 -25.50 52.15 -29.09
C ALA A 6 -24.40 51.42 -28.33
N VAL A 7 -23.12 51.89 -28.49
CA VAL A 7 -22.01 51.32 -27.70
C VAL A 7 -22.17 51.57 -26.21
N ALA A 8 -22.54 52.77 -25.82
CA ALA A 8 -22.79 53.10 -24.39
C ALA A 8 -23.92 52.24 -23.77
N LEU A 9 -24.98 52.02 -24.56
CA LEU A 9 -26.08 51.15 -24.12
C LEU A 9 -25.67 49.68 -23.99
N ALA A 10 -24.88 49.18 -24.93
CA ALA A 10 -24.32 47.82 -24.91
C ALA A 10 -23.41 47.60 -23.69
N VAL A 11 -22.54 48.54 -23.37
CA VAL A 11 -21.66 48.48 -22.17
C VAL A 11 -22.47 48.55 -20.89
N ALA A 12 -23.49 49.44 -20.83
CA ALA A 12 -24.38 49.56 -19.65
C ALA A 12 -25.24 48.31 -19.41
N ALA A 13 -25.47 47.47 -20.43
CA ALA A 13 -26.20 46.22 -20.33
C ALA A 13 -25.36 45.06 -19.75
N ILE A 14 -24.03 45.22 -19.67
CA ILE A 14 -23.15 44.21 -19.06
C ILE A 14 -23.26 44.36 -17.53
N PRO A 15 -23.68 43.32 -16.77
CA PRO A 15 -23.72 43.41 -15.34
C PRO A 15 -22.30 43.42 -14.76
N GLU A 16 -21.84 44.60 -14.33
CA GLU A 16 -20.49 44.82 -13.75
C GLU A 16 -20.19 43.89 -12.55
N ALA A 17 -21.25 43.50 -11.83
CA ALA A 17 -21.12 42.60 -10.69
C ALA A 17 -20.93 41.12 -11.06
N LEU A 18 -21.08 40.73 -12.34
CA LEU A 18 -21.07 39.30 -12.72
C LEU A 18 -19.75 38.60 -12.38
N SER A 19 -18.62 39.23 -12.69
CA SER A 19 -17.28 38.69 -12.41
C SER A 19 -17.04 38.50 -10.89
N SER A 20 -17.52 39.47 -10.09
CA SER A 20 -17.42 39.41 -8.62
C SER A 20 -18.30 38.28 -8.05
N ILE A 21 -19.52 38.13 -8.55
CA ILE A 21 -20.44 37.06 -8.14
C ILE A 21 -19.85 35.69 -8.47
N VAL A 22 -19.33 35.49 -9.68
CA VAL A 22 -18.67 34.24 -10.09
C VAL A 22 -17.49 33.91 -9.16
N THR A 23 -16.64 34.88 -8.87
CA THR A 23 -15.49 34.69 -7.97
C THR A 23 -15.93 34.28 -6.55
N ILE A 24 -16.97 34.93 -6.01
CA ILE A 24 -17.52 34.60 -4.70
C ILE A 24 -18.09 33.19 -4.67
N VAL A 25 -18.85 32.79 -5.68
CA VAL A 25 -19.44 31.44 -5.78
C VAL A 25 -18.35 30.38 -5.87
N LEU A 26 -17.30 30.62 -6.69
CA LEU A 26 -16.15 29.71 -6.80
C LEU A 26 -15.37 29.62 -5.47
N ALA A 27 -15.26 30.73 -4.73
CA ALA A 27 -14.62 30.73 -3.42
C ALA A 27 -15.40 29.88 -2.40
N PHE A 28 -16.74 30.00 -2.36
CA PHE A 28 -17.58 29.12 -1.52
C PHE A 28 -17.46 27.64 -1.95
N GLY A 29 -17.44 27.36 -3.26
CA GLY A 29 -17.22 26.02 -3.78
C GLY A 29 -15.90 25.45 -3.30
N THR A 30 -14.81 26.20 -3.42
CA THR A 30 -13.48 25.83 -2.95
C THR A 30 -13.45 25.58 -1.44
N GLN A 31 -14.10 26.44 -0.66
CA GLN A 31 -14.19 26.26 0.79
C GLN A 31 -14.92 24.96 1.17
N LYS A 32 -16.01 24.65 0.47
CA LYS A 32 -16.76 23.40 0.68
C LYS A 32 -15.90 22.17 0.34
N MET A 33 -15.17 22.22 -0.77
CA MET A 33 -14.25 21.16 -1.18
C MET A 33 -13.11 20.98 -0.16
N SER A 34 -12.53 22.05 0.34
CA SER A 34 -11.48 22.00 1.37
C SER A 34 -11.98 21.33 2.66
N LYS A 35 -13.22 21.55 3.08
CA LYS A 35 -13.83 20.85 4.22
C LYS A 35 -13.97 19.33 3.99
N SER A 36 -13.97 18.90 2.73
CA SER A 36 -13.98 17.49 2.32
C SER A 36 -12.57 16.99 1.96
N ASN A 37 -11.51 17.63 2.47
CA ASN A 37 -10.10 17.31 2.24
C ASN A 37 -9.64 17.39 0.76
N ALA A 38 -10.40 18.09 -0.10
CA ALA A 38 -10.00 18.32 -1.48
C ALA A 38 -9.26 19.65 -1.61
N ILE A 39 -8.00 19.61 -2.03
CA ILE A 39 -7.16 20.81 -2.20
C ILE A 39 -7.30 21.34 -3.62
N VAL A 40 -7.86 22.51 -3.77
CA VAL A 40 -7.99 23.22 -5.05
C VAL A 40 -6.87 24.25 -5.20
N LYS A 41 -6.04 24.10 -6.22
CA LYS A 41 -4.94 25.02 -6.51
C LYS A 41 -5.33 26.19 -7.40
N LYS A 42 -6.39 26.07 -8.20
CA LYS A 42 -6.88 27.10 -9.11
C LYS A 42 -8.40 27.18 -9.04
N LEU A 43 -8.97 28.37 -8.82
CA LEU A 43 -10.42 28.59 -8.71
C LEU A 43 -11.19 28.11 -9.96
N ASN A 44 -10.67 28.36 -11.15
CA ASN A 44 -11.33 27.94 -12.41
C ASN A 44 -11.45 26.40 -12.54
N ALA A 45 -10.64 25.63 -11.81
CA ALA A 45 -10.75 24.18 -11.81
C ALA A 45 -12.04 23.68 -11.16
N VAL A 46 -12.63 24.45 -10.26
CA VAL A 46 -13.90 24.10 -9.59
C VAL A 46 -15.06 24.06 -10.60
N GLU A 47 -15.10 25.02 -11.50
CA GLU A 47 -16.11 25.06 -12.56
C GLU A 47 -15.96 23.87 -13.52
N SER A 48 -14.75 23.57 -13.94
CA SER A 48 -14.47 22.44 -14.84
C SER A 48 -14.85 21.10 -14.23
N LEU A 49 -14.69 20.91 -12.89
CA LEU A 49 -15.08 19.70 -12.19
C LEU A 49 -16.59 19.43 -12.25
N GLY A 50 -17.42 20.46 -12.29
CA GLY A 50 -18.87 20.34 -12.41
C GLY A 50 -19.36 19.81 -13.77
N SER A 51 -18.53 19.84 -14.80
CA SER A 51 -18.88 19.48 -16.18
C SER A 51 -18.18 18.22 -16.70
N ILE A 52 -17.44 17.51 -15.84
CA ILE A 52 -16.78 16.26 -16.25
C ILE A 52 -17.80 15.15 -16.47
N SER A 53 -17.57 14.35 -17.51
CA SER A 53 -18.38 13.16 -17.84
C SER A 53 -17.66 11.84 -17.55
N VAL A 54 -16.35 11.89 -17.31
CA VAL A 54 -15.52 10.70 -17.07
C VAL A 54 -14.58 10.97 -15.90
N ILE A 55 -14.52 10.03 -14.96
CA ILE A 55 -13.59 10.02 -13.83
C ILE A 55 -12.67 8.83 -13.99
N CYS A 56 -11.36 9.08 -14.14
CA CYS A 56 -10.34 8.06 -14.11
C CYS A 56 -9.68 8.07 -12.72
N SER A 57 -9.76 6.96 -12.01
CA SER A 57 -9.18 6.84 -10.67
C SER A 57 -8.16 5.70 -10.63
N ASP A 58 -7.00 5.94 -10.04
CA ASP A 58 -6.08 4.86 -9.69
C ASP A 58 -6.66 4.08 -8.50
N LYS A 59 -6.35 2.78 -8.44
CA LYS A 59 -6.83 1.90 -7.39
C LYS A 59 -6.10 2.14 -6.08
N THR A 60 -4.77 2.11 -6.13
CA THR A 60 -3.94 2.03 -4.92
C THR A 60 -3.78 3.40 -4.25
N GLY A 61 -4.14 3.49 -2.98
CA GLY A 61 -4.07 4.73 -2.21
C GLY A 61 -5.17 5.75 -2.51
N THR A 62 -6.06 5.45 -3.46
CA THR A 62 -7.22 6.30 -3.82
C THR A 62 -8.52 5.57 -3.50
N LEU A 63 -8.77 4.41 -4.10
CA LEU A 63 -9.92 3.55 -3.80
C LEU A 63 -9.63 2.61 -2.63
N THR A 64 -8.36 2.34 -2.36
CA THR A 64 -7.88 1.53 -1.24
C THR A 64 -7.02 2.38 -0.30
N GLN A 65 -6.84 1.92 0.92
CA GLN A 65 -6.03 2.61 1.93
C GLN A 65 -4.52 2.40 1.76
N ASN A 66 -4.08 1.70 0.72
CA ASN A 66 -2.68 1.24 0.57
C ASN A 66 -2.17 0.48 1.80
N LYS A 67 -3.06 -0.24 2.48
CA LYS A 67 -2.75 -1.12 3.60
C LYS A 67 -3.04 -2.55 3.20
N MET A 68 -2.10 -3.43 3.50
CA MET A 68 -2.24 -4.86 3.28
C MET A 68 -2.34 -5.59 4.61
N LYS A 69 -3.13 -6.65 4.65
CA LYS A 69 -3.21 -7.59 5.78
C LYS A 69 -3.19 -9.01 5.21
N VAL A 70 -2.42 -9.88 5.83
CA VAL A 70 -2.47 -11.32 5.54
C VAL A 70 -3.81 -11.85 6.01
N GLN A 71 -4.55 -12.48 5.11
CA GLN A 71 -5.86 -13.06 5.41
C GLN A 71 -5.78 -14.55 5.65
N LYS A 72 -4.99 -15.25 4.83
CA LYS A 72 -4.89 -16.70 4.84
C LYS A 72 -3.44 -17.16 4.68
N LEU A 73 -3.15 -18.27 5.31
CA LEU A 73 -1.89 -19.01 5.21
C LEU A 73 -2.16 -20.36 4.56
N TRP A 74 -1.28 -20.77 3.65
CA TRP A 74 -1.28 -22.14 3.15
C TRP A 74 -0.11 -22.88 3.76
N VAL A 75 -0.40 -23.85 4.62
CA VAL A 75 0.59 -24.64 5.33
C VAL A 75 0.10 -26.10 5.43
N ASP A 76 0.99 -27.03 5.21
CA ASP A 76 0.69 -28.47 5.35
C ASP A 76 -0.53 -28.92 4.52
N ASN A 77 -0.59 -28.47 3.26
CA ASN A 77 -1.69 -28.71 2.33
C ASN A 77 -3.07 -28.17 2.76
N ASN A 78 -3.10 -27.32 3.79
CA ASN A 78 -4.31 -26.71 4.30
C ASN A 78 -4.27 -25.18 4.16
N ILE A 79 -5.43 -24.58 3.96
CA ILE A 79 -5.62 -23.13 4.04
C ILE A 79 -6.20 -22.82 5.40
N VAL A 80 -5.52 -21.95 6.14
CA VAL A 80 -5.89 -21.51 7.47
C VAL A 80 -6.07 -20.00 7.46
N ASP A 81 -7.11 -19.49 8.09
CA ASP A 81 -7.28 -18.06 8.28
C ASP A 81 -6.20 -17.54 9.25
N SER A 82 -5.62 -16.36 8.94
CA SER A 82 -4.51 -15.81 9.73
C SER A 82 -4.87 -15.60 11.19
N ASP A 83 -6.12 -15.25 11.49
CA ASP A 83 -6.61 -14.98 12.84
C ASP A 83 -6.91 -16.28 13.62
N GLU A 84 -7.09 -17.41 12.94
CA GLU A 84 -7.37 -18.74 13.53
C GLU A 84 -6.12 -19.64 13.59
N ALA A 85 -5.02 -19.18 13.02
CA ALA A 85 -3.76 -19.90 12.99
C ALA A 85 -3.20 -20.02 14.43
N THR A 86 -3.60 -21.09 15.11
CA THR A 86 -3.07 -21.42 16.43
C THR A 86 -1.68 -22.08 16.31
N ASP A 87 -0.91 -22.01 17.38
CA ASP A 87 0.49 -22.42 17.60
C ASP A 87 0.94 -23.76 16.98
N GLN A 88 0.81 -23.89 15.66
CA GLN A 88 1.42 -24.99 14.94
C GLN A 88 2.87 -24.62 14.60
N SER A 89 3.80 -25.48 14.91
CA SER A 89 5.24 -25.28 14.67
C SER A 89 5.58 -24.81 13.26
N LEU A 90 4.86 -25.31 12.24
CA LEU A 90 5.05 -24.92 10.84
C LEU A 90 4.58 -23.49 10.53
N ILE A 91 3.47 -23.08 11.13
CA ILE A 91 2.93 -21.72 10.98
C ILE A 91 3.91 -20.72 11.59
N ASN A 92 4.38 -20.98 12.81
CA ASN A 92 5.36 -20.13 13.48
C ASN A 92 6.67 -20.04 12.68
N LYS A 93 7.12 -21.14 12.09
CA LYS A 93 8.31 -21.16 11.22
C LYS A 93 8.09 -20.35 9.94
N LEU A 94 6.93 -20.47 9.28
CA LEU A 94 6.58 -19.67 8.10
C LEU A 94 6.56 -18.18 8.43
N ILE A 95 5.91 -17.79 9.52
CA ILE A 95 5.84 -16.39 9.97
C ILE A 95 7.23 -15.88 10.33
N GLN A 96 8.03 -16.64 11.09
CA GLN A 96 9.40 -16.28 11.42
C GLN A 96 10.25 -16.03 10.17
N PHE A 97 10.17 -16.90 9.18
CA PHE A 97 10.91 -16.73 7.94
C PHE A 97 10.43 -15.53 7.12
N SER A 98 9.14 -15.24 7.15
CA SER A 98 8.60 -14.04 6.49
C SER A 98 9.07 -12.73 7.15
N VAL A 99 9.33 -12.74 8.46
CA VAL A 99 9.92 -11.61 9.20
C VAL A 99 11.42 -11.48 8.96
N LEU A 100 12.15 -12.60 8.81
CA LEU A 100 13.59 -12.59 8.55
C LEU A 100 13.93 -12.13 7.12
N CYS A 101 13.16 -12.57 6.13
CA CYS A 101 13.33 -12.14 4.73
C CYS A 101 12.45 -10.91 4.45
N ASN A 102 12.73 -9.79 5.12
CA ASN A 102 11.87 -8.61 5.13
C ASN A 102 12.66 -7.37 5.57
N ASP A 103 12.38 -6.21 4.95
CA ASP A 103 13.06 -4.95 5.24
C ASP A 103 12.14 -3.94 5.95
N ALA A 104 10.84 -4.22 6.06
CA ALA A 104 9.92 -3.34 6.75
C ALA A 104 10.21 -3.24 8.25
N ILE A 105 9.95 -2.08 8.81
CA ILE A 105 10.04 -1.79 10.25
C ILE A 105 8.66 -1.31 10.70
N VAL A 106 8.13 -1.95 11.73
CA VAL A 106 6.85 -1.59 12.33
C VAL A 106 7.08 -1.18 13.79
N SER A 107 6.96 0.12 14.09
CA SER A 107 7.17 0.66 15.42
C SER A 107 6.02 1.59 15.82
N GLY A 108 5.08 1.10 16.60
CA GLY A 108 3.89 1.85 17.02
C GLY A 108 3.07 2.33 15.82
N ASP A 109 2.89 3.64 15.70
CA ASP A 109 2.13 4.27 14.60
C ASP A 109 2.98 4.50 13.34
N SER A 110 4.28 4.21 13.36
CA SER A 110 5.21 4.43 12.27
C SER A 110 5.54 3.11 11.56
N ASN A 111 5.09 3.00 10.31
CA ASN A 111 5.41 1.86 9.45
C ASN A 111 6.31 2.34 8.30
N ILE A 112 7.47 1.72 8.14
CA ILE A 112 8.44 2.02 7.08
C ILE A 112 8.63 0.74 6.25
N GLY A 113 8.46 0.84 4.94
CA GLY A 113 8.64 -0.27 4.02
C GLY A 113 7.51 -0.46 3.02
N ASP A 114 7.60 -1.50 2.22
CA ASP A 114 6.54 -1.90 1.28
C ASP A 114 5.30 -2.39 2.02
N PRO A 115 4.08 -2.06 1.58
CA PRO A 115 2.84 -2.50 2.23
C PRO A 115 2.73 -4.02 2.41
N THR A 116 3.24 -4.81 1.48
CA THR A 116 3.25 -6.28 1.56
C THR A 116 4.17 -6.75 2.69
N GLU A 117 5.35 -6.14 2.80
CA GLU A 117 6.31 -6.45 3.85
C GLU A 117 5.81 -6.05 5.23
N ILE A 118 5.19 -4.86 5.34
CA ILE A 118 4.54 -4.40 6.57
C ILE A 118 3.46 -5.38 7.00
N ALA A 119 2.67 -5.93 6.06
CA ALA A 119 1.65 -6.92 6.38
C ALA A 119 2.23 -8.21 7.00
N LEU A 120 3.38 -8.67 6.51
CA LEU A 120 4.07 -9.84 7.05
C LEU A 120 4.64 -9.59 8.45
N VAL A 121 5.20 -8.40 8.71
CA VAL A 121 5.67 -8.03 10.05
C VAL A 121 4.51 -7.89 11.02
N ASN A 122 3.39 -7.30 10.60
CA ASN A 122 2.17 -7.22 11.43
C ASN A 122 1.65 -8.61 11.78
N LEU A 123 1.63 -9.54 10.84
CA LEU A 123 1.30 -10.94 11.11
C LEU A 123 2.23 -11.53 12.18
N GLY A 124 3.54 -11.26 12.10
CA GLY A 124 4.51 -11.65 13.11
C GLY A 124 4.12 -11.12 14.50
N ASN A 125 3.80 -9.85 14.61
CA ASN A 125 3.39 -9.23 15.86
C ASN A 125 2.07 -9.81 16.40
N GLU A 126 1.08 -10.11 15.55
CA GLU A 126 -0.18 -10.77 15.91
C GLU A 126 0.08 -12.18 16.52
N HIS A 127 1.13 -12.87 16.07
CA HIS A 127 1.55 -14.18 16.56
C HIS A 127 2.68 -14.13 17.60
N ASN A 128 2.92 -12.98 18.24
CA ASN A 128 3.97 -12.78 19.25
C ASN A 128 5.41 -13.01 18.73
N ILE A 129 5.62 -12.94 17.42
CA ILE A 129 6.93 -13.02 16.77
C ILE A 129 7.40 -11.60 16.48
N ASN A 130 8.06 -10.99 17.48
CA ASN A 130 8.56 -9.62 17.34
C ASN A 130 9.72 -9.55 16.35
N GLU A 131 9.66 -8.58 15.42
CA GLU A 131 10.65 -8.45 14.34
C GLU A 131 12.07 -8.20 14.86
N GLN A 132 12.25 -7.30 15.83
CA GLN A 132 13.58 -6.95 16.36
C GLN A 132 14.20 -8.11 17.12
N VAL A 133 13.42 -8.77 17.97
CA VAL A 133 13.88 -9.93 18.72
C VAL A 133 14.27 -11.06 17.77
N THR A 134 13.45 -11.32 16.75
CA THR A 134 13.69 -12.37 15.77
C THR A 134 14.93 -12.08 14.91
N ARG A 135 15.08 -10.86 14.44
CA ARG A 135 16.24 -10.45 13.62
C ARG A 135 17.54 -10.42 14.43
N ASN A 136 17.49 -10.03 15.70
CA ASN A 136 18.66 -10.08 16.57
C ASN A 136 19.09 -11.53 16.92
N ALA A 137 18.12 -12.44 17.09
CA ALA A 137 18.41 -13.85 17.31
C ALA A 137 18.98 -14.55 16.06
N HIS A 138 18.59 -14.07 14.87
CA HIS A 138 18.97 -14.63 13.58
C HIS A 138 19.53 -13.55 12.65
N PRO A 139 20.72 -12.99 12.93
CA PRO A 139 21.26 -11.85 12.18
C PRO A 139 21.46 -12.19 10.71
N ARG A 140 21.11 -11.22 9.86
CA ARG A 140 21.29 -11.29 8.42
C ARG A 140 22.79 -11.19 8.10
N ILE A 141 23.29 -12.14 7.33
CA ILE A 141 24.69 -12.23 6.91
C ILE A 141 24.86 -11.68 5.49
N PHE A 142 23.87 -11.95 4.63
CA PHE A 142 23.88 -11.55 3.23
C PHE A 142 22.46 -11.38 2.72
N GLU A 143 22.29 -10.55 1.69
CA GLU A 143 21.00 -10.37 1.00
C GLU A 143 21.17 -10.23 -0.51
N LEU A 144 20.16 -10.66 -1.22
CA LEU A 144 19.86 -10.30 -2.59
C LEU A 144 18.52 -9.56 -2.55
N PRO A 145 18.51 -8.22 -2.70
CA PRO A 145 17.30 -7.42 -2.65
C PRO A 145 16.26 -7.89 -3.67
N PHE A 146 15.04 -7.40 -3.51
CA PHE A 146 13.99 -7.67 -4.48
C PHE A 146 14.40 -7.15 -5.86
N ASP A 147 14.24 -8.01 -6.84
CA ASP A 147 14.50 -7.73 -8.25
C ASP A 147 13.27 -8.11 -9.07
N SER A 148 12.79 -7.20 -9.93
CA SER A 148 11.56 -7.37 -10.69
C SER A 148 11.65 -8.44 -11.77
N ASP A 149 12.84 -8.65 -12.35
CA ASP A 149 13.05 -9.68 -13.36
C ASP A 149 13.11 -11.06 -12.71
N ARG A 150 13.74 -11.12 -11.55
CA ARG A 150 13.82 -12.33 -10.72
C ARG A 150 12.53 -12.60 -9.96
N LYS A 151 11.71 -11.58 -9.69
CA LYS A 151 10.47 -11.60 -8.88
C LYS A 151 10.65 -12.18 -7.47
N MET A 152 11.83 -12.04 -6.91
CA MET A 152 12.19 -12.64 -5.62
C MET A 152 13.17 -11.76 -4.86
N MET A 153 13.11 -11.86 -3.53
CA MET A 153 14.12 -11.40 -2.59
C MET A 153 14.68 -12.62 -1.84
N SER A 154 15.97 -12.59 -1.49
CA SER A 154 16.60 -13.65 -0.71
C SER A 154 17.47 -13.05 0.39
N THR A 155 17.43 -13.65 1.58
CA THR A 155 18.34 -13.32 2.68
C THR A 155 19.04 -14.57 3.16
N VAL A 156 20.27 -14.42 3.64
CA VAL A 156 21.01 -15.48 4.34
C VAL A 156 21.16 -15.03 5.79
N ASN A 157 20.64 -15.82 6.70
CA ASN A 157 20.64 -15.53 8.12
C ASN A 157 21.42 -16.58 8.90
N ALA A 158 22.04 -16.19 10.01
CA ALA A 158 22.54 -17.14 10.99
C ALA A 158 21.32 -17.81 11.65
N TYR A 159 21.25 -19.12 11.60
CA TYR A 159 20.10 -19.87 12.09
C TYR A 159 20.60 -21.13 12.79
N GLU A 160 20.34 -21.20 14.10
CA GLU A 160 20.90 -22.27 14.96
C GLU A 160 22.42 -22.32 14.77
N ASN A 161 22.97 -23.49 14.45
CA ASN A 161 24.43 -23.70 14.21
C ASN A 161 24.82 -23.66 12.73
N SER A 162 23.95 -23.11 11.86
CA SER A 162 24.14 -23.10 10.42
C SER A 162 23.75 -21.75 9.78
N LYS A 163 23.83 -21.70 8.46
CA LYS A 163 23.32 -20.57 7.66
C LYS A 163 22.09 -21.03 6.92
N LEU A 164 21.03 -20.25 7.01
CA LEU A 164 19.78 -20.51 6.33
C LEU A 164 19.54 -19.42 5.27
N MET A 165 19.34 -19.83 4.03
CA MET A 165 18.86 -18.94 2.97
C MET A 165 17.33 -18.99 2.93
N ILE A 166 16.72 -17.82 3.04
CA ILE A 166 15.28 -17.65 2.97
C ILE A 166 14.98 -16.84 1.71
N THR A 167 14.05 -17.32 0.90
CA THR A 167 13.64 -16.63 -0.33
C THR A 167 12.12 -16.42 -0.31
N LYS A 168 11.68 -15.19 -0.57
CA LYS A 168 10.28 -14.85 -0.82
C LYS A 168 10.11 -14.26 -2.21
N GLY A 169 8.94 -14.43 -2.80
CA GLY A 169 8.65 -13.89 -4.13
C GLY A 169 7.35 -14.39 -4.71
N ALA A 170 7.17 -14.16 -6.00
CA ALA A 170 5.99 -14.60 -6.73
C ALA A 170 5.84 -16.13 -6.67
N VAL A 171 4.64 -16.58 -6.36
CA VAL A 171 4.33 -17.98 -6.09
C VAL A 171 4.66 -18.89 -7.28
N ASP A 172 4.32 -18.47 -8.50
CA ASP A 172 4.63 -19.15 -9.75
C ASP A 172 6.15 -19.37 -9.93
N THR A 173 6.93 -18.38 -9.56
CA THR A 173 8.40 -18.45 -9.67
C THR A 173 9.01 -19.36 -8.60
N ILE A 174 8.51 -19.30 -7.37
CA ILE A 174 9.04 -20.10 -6.24
C ILE A 174 8.66 -21.58 -6.41
N ILE A 175 7.42 -21.89 -6.77
CA ILE A 175 6.97 -23.29 -6.94
C ILE A 175 7.79 -23.99 -8.01
N ASN A 176 8.09 -23.33 -9.13
CA ASN A 176 8.92 -23.93 -10.20
C ASN A 176 10.38 -24.21 -9.79
N LYS A 177 10.83 -23.65 -8.67
CA LYS A 177 12.19 -23.88 -8.10
C LYS A 177 12.16 -24.79 -6.88
N ALA A 178 11.00 -25.01 -6.29
CA ALA A 178 10.86 -25.86 -5.11
C ALA A 178 10.87 -27.33 -5.53
N HIS A 179 11.67 -28.13 -4.85
CA HIS A 179 11.76 -29.58 -5.05
C HIS A 179 11.17 -30.37 -3.89
N LYS A 180 10.94 -29.70 -2.75
CA LYS A 180 10.46 -30.34 -1.52
C LYS A 180 9.59 -29.38 -0.76
N MET A 181 8.67 -29.95 0.00
CA MET A 181 7.78 -29.25 0.89
C MET A 181 8.00 -29.69 2.34
N LEU A 182 7.95 -28.77 3.28
CA LEU A 182 7.96 -29.09 4.70
C LEU A 182 6.50 -29.25 5.17
N THR A 183 6.20 -30.44 5.68
CA THR A 183 4.89 -30.80 6.24
C THR A 183 5.02 -31.19 7.70
N SER A 184 3.89 -31.42 8.37
CA SER A 184 3.85 -31.99 9.73
C SER A 184 4.51 -33.37 9.84
N ASN A 185 4.55 -34.12 8.73
CA ASN A 185 5.17 -35.46 8.66
C ASN A 185 6.66 -35.39 8.32
N GLY A 186 7.20 -34.19 8.09
CA GLY A 186 8.59 -33.97 7.69
C GLY A 186 8.72 -33.38 6.30
N VAL A 187 9.85 -33.65 5.61
CA VAL A 187 10.12 -33.13 4.26
C VAL A 187 9.61 -34.11 3.21
N GLU A 188 8.66 -33.66 2.39
CA GLU A 188 8.07 -34.41 1.29
C GLU A 188 8.57 -33.90 -0.07
N ILE A 189 8.55 -34.74 -1.12
CA ILE A 189 8.99 -34.43 -2.50
C ILE A 189 7.79 -34.06 -3.36
#